data_848305645de163808504e2b591b5dacb
#
_entry.id   848305645de163808504e2b591b5dacb
#
_cell.length_a   1.000
_cell.length_b   1.000
_cell.length_c   1.000
_cell.angle_alpha   90.00
_cell.angle_beta   90.00
_cell.angle_gamma   90.00
#
_symmetry.space_group_name_H-M   'P 1'
#
loop_
_entity.id
_entity.type
_entity.pdbx_description
1 polymer ?
#
loop_
_entity_poly.entity_id
_entity_poly.type
_entity_poly.pdbx_seq_one_letter_code
_entity_poly.pdbx_strand_id
1 'polypeptide(L)'
;SQKAYYLATAADKVHLFPQGMVEFKGLGAELMFFKGAIDKLGIDVQIIRGSNNKFKSAVEPLMYSSMSAENREQTMTYMNALWNQMLIGVKEKTGVSANMLNEIADSMYVRSAKTALQYDLVDELIYEDELLAILKEESGTKIGEDLNLVSFKKYASKEAKSYDRKNKNSNIAVVYAVGGIESGKGS
;
A
#
# COMPACT_ATOMS: atom_id res chain seq x y z
N SER A 1 -7.21 6.81 -0.85
CA SER A 1 -5.74 6.71 -0.58
C SER A 1 -5.03 6.00 -1.72
N GLN A 2 -3.74 6.26 -1.89
CA GLN A 2 -2.89 5.67 -2.95
C GLN A 2 -2.86 4.14 -2.92
N LYS A 3 -2.85 3.54 -1.72
CA LYS A 3 -2.90 2.08 -1.55
C LYS A 3 -4.24 1.49 -2.02
N ALA A 4 -5.36 2.16 -1.73
CA ALA A 4 -6.67 1.73 -2.20
C ALA A 4 -6.79 1.85 -3.73
N TYR A 5 -6.22 2.90 -4.31
CA TYR A 5 -6.14 3.06 -5.77
C TYR A 5 -5.33 1.92 -6.42
N TYR A 6 -4.15 1.60 -5.86
CA TYR A 6 -3.37 0.47 -6.35
C TYR A 6 -4.15 -0.86 -6.32
N LEU A 7 -4.93 -1.09 -5.26
CA LEU A 7 -5.80 -2.27 -5.21
C LEU A 7 -6.89 -2.22 -6.29
N ALA A 8 -7.46 -1.04 -6.54
CA ALA A 8 -8.50 -0.87 -7.56
C ALA A 8 -7.97 -1.12 -8.99
N THR A 9 -6.67 -0.93 -9.25
CA THR A 9 -6.09 -1.23 -10.58
C THR A 9 -6.09 -2.72 -10.95
N ALA A 10 -6.42 -3.62 -10.02
CA ALA A 10 -6.64 -5.03 -10.31
C ALA A 10 -8.00 -5.32 -10.99
N ALA A 11 -8.91 -4.35 -11.01
CA ALA A 11 -10.23 -4.49 -11.63
C ALA A 11 -10.20 -4.09 -13.12
N ASP A 12 -11.17 -4.62 -13.89
CA ASP A 12 -11.32 -4.30 -15.31
C ASP A 12 -11.69 -2.83 -15.53
N LYS A 13 -12.47 -2.24 -14.62
CA LYS A 13 -12.83 -0.82 -14.65
C LYS A 13 -12.65 -0.16 -13.28
N VAL A 14 -12.16 1.07 -13.30
CA VAL A 14 -11.99 1.92 -12.13
C VAL A 14 -12.84 3.17 -12.33
N HIS A 15 -13.95 3.23 -11.64
CA HIS A 15 -14.82 4.40 -11.61
C HIS A 15 -14.48 5.30 -10.45
N LEU A 16 -14.57 6.60 -10.66
CA LEU A 16 -14.35 7.60 -9.61
C LEU A 16 -15.55 8.53 -9.50
N PHE A 17 -15.96 8.82 -8.29
CA PHE A 17 -16.99 9.83 -8.03
C PHE A 17 -16.51 11.23 -8.53
N PRO A 18 -17.35 12.04 -9.22
CA PRO A 18 -16.90 13.29 -9.82
C PRO A 18 -16.30 14.32 -8.86
N GLN A 19 -16.66 14.26 -7.56
CA GLN A 19 -16.05 15.05 -6.49
C GLN A 19 -14.97 14.28 -5.72
N GLY A 20 -14.63 13.07 -6.16
CA GLY A 20 -13.60 12.24 -5.58
C GLY A 20 -12.19 12.68 -5.97
N MET A 21 -11.20 11.98 -5.41
CA MET A 21 -9.80 12.23 -5.69
C MET A 21 -9.00 10.93 -5.66
N VAL A 22 -8.12 10.78 -6.63
CA VAL A 22 -7.05 9.78 -6.59
C VAL A 22 -5.80 10.41 -6.00
N GLU A 23 -5.28 9.85 -4.93
CA GLU A 23 -3.95 10.20 -4.44
C GLU A 23 -2.91 9.41 -5.21
N PHE A 24 -2.04 10.10 -5.95
CA PHE A 24 -0.92 9.53 -6.67
C PHE A 24 0.27 10.50 -6.59
N LYS A 25 1.07 10.36 -5.51
CA LYS A 25 2.09 11.35 -5.12
C LYS A 25 3.41 10.74 -4.65
N GLY A 26 3.64 9.47 -4.96
CA GLY A 26 4.86 8.77 -4.56
C GLY A 26 4.83 8.30 -3.10
N LEU A 27 6.00 7.90 -2.62
CA LEU A 27 6.20 7.43 -1.25
C LEU A 27 7.17 8.36 -0.51
N GLY A 28 6.87 8.65 0.74
CA GLY A 28 7.72 9.39 1.65
C GLY A 28 7.89 8.65 2.97
N ALA A 29 9.09 8.73 3.57
CA ALA A 29 9.35 8.23 4.91
C ALA A 29 10.00 9.34 5.74
N GLU A 30 9.52 9.50 6.96
CA GLU A 30 10.04 10.43 7.94
C GLU A 30 10.52 9.66 9.16
N LEU A 31 11.80 9.86 9.54
CA LEU A 31 12.39 9.23 10.71
C LEU A 31 12.74 10.31 11.74
N MET A 32 12.26 10.09 12.96
CA MET A 32 12.60 10.96 14.09
C MET A 32 13.91 10.53 14.73
N PHE A 33 14.74 11.52 15.10
CA PHE A 33 16.00 11.33 15.83
C PHE A 33 15.93 12.05 17.18
N PHE A 34 16.24 11.32 18.25
CA PHE A 34 16.06 11.79 19.63
C PHE A 34 17.38 12.20 20.30
N LYS A 35 18.54 12.01 19.63
CA LYS A 35 19.87 12.31 20.19
C LYS A 35 19.95 13.70 20.82
N GLY A 36 19.48 14.72 20.12
CA GLY A 36 19.51 16.10 20.64
C GLY A 36 18.63 16.34 21.88
N ALA A 37 17.51 15.63 22.02
CA ALA A 37 16.68 15.69 23.21
C ALA A 37 17.32 14.93 24.36
N ILE A 38 17.87 13.75 24.11
CA ILE A 38 18.58 12.91 25.07
C ILE A 38 19.76 13.68 25.68
N ASP A 39 20.57 14.33 24.85
CA ASP A 39 21.72 15.15 25.30
C ASP A 39 21.28 16.33 26.18
N LYS A 40 20.21 17.03 25.79
CA LYS A 40 19.67 18.14 26.59
C LYS A 40 19.11 17.73 27.94
N LEU A 41 18.58 16.50 28.04
CA LEU A 41 18.06 15.94 29.28
C LEU A 41 19.15 15.32 30.16
N GLY A 42 20.40 15.26 29.68
CA GLY A 42 21.51 14.65 30.41
C GLY A 42 21.36 13.13 30.59
N ILE A 43 20.62 12.48 29.69
CA ILE A 43 20.40 11.02 29.75
C ILE A 43 21.57 10.31 29.07
N ASP A 44 22.22 9.40 29.78
CA ASP A 44 23.27 8.53 29.22
C ASP A 44 22.64 7.26 28.63
N VAL A 45 22.74 7.11 27.30
CA VAL A 45 22.18 5.97 26.58
C VAL A 45 23.32 5.04 26.17
N GLN A 46 23.35 3.86 26.77
CA GLN A 46 24.27 2.80 26.37
C GLN A 46 23.68 1.93 25.26
N ILE A 47 24.34 1.90 24.10
CA ILE A 47 23.93 1.11 22.95
C ILE A 47 24.90 -0.01 22.72
N ILE A 48 24.40 -1.25 22.81
CA ILE A 48 25.17 -2.45 22.55
C ILE A 48 24.88 -2.91 21.13
N ARG A 49 25.90 -2.86 20.27
CA ARG A 49 25.80 -3.31 18.87
C ARG A 49 26.86 -4.39 18.61
N GLY A 50 26.49 -5.40 17.82
CA GLY A 50 27.45 -6.39 17.35
C GLY A 50 28.48 -5.80 16.39
N SER A 51 29.57 -6.53 16.13
CA SER A 51 30.69 -6.08 15.29
C SER A 51 30.31 -5.86 13.82
N ASN A 52 29.30 -6.57 13.30
CA ASN A 52 28.86 -6.47 11.91
C ASN A 52 27.46 -5.82 11.82
N ASN A 53 27.42 -4.51 11.98
CA ASN A 53 26.18 -3.75 12.19
C ASN A 53 25.88 -2.69 11.12
N LYS A 54 26.57 -2.71 9.99
CA LYS A 54 26.50 -1.66 8.95
C LYS A 54 25.05 -1.25 8.59
N PHE A 55 24.15 -2.20 8.41
CA PHE A 55 22.75 -1.97 8.05
C PHE A 55 21.74 -2.21 9.20
N LYS A 56 22.21 -2.22 10.45
CA LYS A 56 21.36 -2.37 11.63
C LYS A 56 20.98 -1.00 12.19
N SER A 57 20.02 -0.35 11.58
CA SER A 57 19.70 1.06 11.79
C SER A 57 18.70 1.33 12.93
N ALA A 58 18.11 0.29 13.53
CA ALA A 58 17.03 0.44 14.53
C ALA A 58 17.37 1.35 15.72
N VAL A 59 18.65 1.42 16.12
CA VAL A 59 19.12 2.24 17.25
C VAL A 59 19.65 3.62 16.86
N GLU A 60 19.75 3.92 15.57
CA GLU A 60 20.25 5.20 15.07
C GLU A 60 19.48 6.42 15.60
N PRO A 61 18.14 6.35 15.78
CA PRO A 61 17.39 7.46 16.36
C PRO A 61 17.88 7.92 17.73
N LEU A 62 18.53 7.04 18.48
CA LEU A 62 19.10 7.34 19.80
C LEU A 62 20.58 7.75 19.75
N MET A 63 21.27 7.42 18.65
CA MET A 63 22.73 7.61 18.49
C MET A 63 23.10 8.85 17.69
N TYR A 64 22.31 9.16 16.68
CA TYR A 64 22.62 10.18 15.68
C TYR A 64 21.54 11.28 15.66
N SER A 65 21.89 12.43 15.12
CA SER A 65 20.94 13.53 14.86
C SER A 65 20.29 13.45 13.47
N SER A 66 20.78 12.54 12.63
CA SER A 66 20.29 12.32 11.27
C SER A 66 20.58 10.89 10.81
N MET A 67 19.94 10.49 9.74
CA MET A 67 20.07 9.16 9.14
C MET A 67 21.49 8.94 8.60
N SER A 68 22.07 7.77 8.88
CA SER A 68 23.35 7.35 8.26
C SER A 68 23.17 7.10 6.76
N ALA A 69 24.30 7.09 6.03
CA ALA A 69 24.30 6.78 4.60
C ALA A 69 23.75 5.37 4.32
N GLU A 70 24.14 4.40 5.15
CA GLU A 70 23.69 3.01 5.05
C GLU A 70 22.19 2.84 5.34
N ASN A 71 21.69 3.53 6.36
CA ASN A 71 20.25 3.54 6.66
C ASN A 71 19.47 4.19 5.52
N ARG A 72 19.99 5.28 4.96
CA ARG A 72 19.37 5.94 3.80
C ARG A 72 19.34 5.02 2.58
N GLU A 73 20.44 4.33 2.28
CA GLU A 73 20.52 3.37 1.19
C GLU A 73 19.48 2.25 1.34
N GLN A 74 19.42 1.66 2.53
CA GLN A 74 18.45 0.60 2.85
C GLN A 74 17.00 1.09 2.71
N THR A 75 16.69 2.25 3.27
CA THR A 75 15.35 2.84 3.22
C THR A 75 14.95 3.17 1.78
N MET A 76 15.84 3.79 1.01
CA MET A 76 15.57 4.11 -0.39
C MET A 76 15.42 2.86 -1.26
N THR A 77 16.22 1.83 -1.04
CA THR A 77 16.10 0.55 -1.76
C THR A 77 14.72 -0.07 -1.52
N TYR A 78 14.28 -0.13 -0.27
CA TYR A 78 12.96 -0.64 0.08
C TYR A 78 11.83 0.19 -0.52
N MET A 79 11.89 1.52 -0.38
CA MET A 79 10.84 2.41 -0.89
C MET A 79 10.75 2.40 -2.41
N ASN A 80 11.91 2.39 -3.09
CA ASN A 80 11.96 2.30 -4.55
C ASN A 80 11.38 0.96 -5.05
N ALA A 81 11.64 -0.14 -4.35
CA ALA A 81 11.05 -1.43 -4.70
C ALA A 81 9.52 -1.42 -4.61
N LEU A 82 8.97 -0.84 -3.53
CA LEU A 82 7.51 -0.69 -3.37
C LEU A 82 6.91 0.25 -4.42
N TRP A 83 7.56 1.38 -4.69
CA TRP A 83 7.10 2.33 -5.70
C TRP A 83 7.12 1.73 -7.09
N ASN A 84 8.20 1.06 -7.47
CA ASN A 84 8.30 0.38 -8.77
C ASN A 84 7.22 -0.68 -8.94
N GLN A 85 6.90 -1.46 -7.89
CA GLN A 85 5.82 -2.43 -7.95
C GLN A 85 4.46 -1.76 -8.16
N MET A 86 4.24 -0.61 -7.53
CA MET A 86 3.04 0.19 -7.75
C MET A 86 2.95 0.73 -9.18
N LEU A 87 4.06 1.26 -9.70
CA LEU A 87 4.14 1.75 -11.08
C LEU A 87 3.82 0.63 -12.09
N ILE A 88 4.31 -0.59 -11.87
CA ILE A 88 4.03 -1.75 -12.71
C ILE A 88 2.53 -2.02 -12.76
N GLY A 89 1.86 -2.16 -11.62
CA GLY A 89 0.44 -2.46 -11.58
C GLY A 89 -0.43 -1.35 -12.18
N VAL A 90 -0.09 -0.07 -11.90
CA VAL A 90 -0.82 1.05 -12.51
C VAL A 90 -0.60 1.11 -14.02
N LYS A 91 0.63 0.92 -14.49
CA LYS A 91 0.95 0.86 -15.93
C LYS A 91 0.20 -0.28 -16.65
N GLU A 92 0.16 -1.46 -16.04
CA GLU A 92 -0.57 -2.62 -16.62
C GLU A 92 -2.05 -2.32 -16.78
N LYS A 93 -2.66 -1.64 -15.81
CA LYS A 93 -4.07 -1.25 -15.86
C LYS A 93 -4.34 -0.12 -16.85
N THR A 94 -3.54 0.93 -16.82
CA THR A 94 -3.85 2.21 -17.47
C THR A 94 -3.18 2.37 -18.84
N GLY A 95 -2.11 1.62 -19.12
CA GLY A 95 -1.26 1.82 -20.29
C GLY A 95 -0.31 3.04 -20.17
N VAL A 96 -0.44 3.85 -19.13
CA VAL A 96 0.41 5.03 -18.91
C VAL A 96 1.85 4.60 -18.62
N SER A 97 2.82 5.21 -19.28
CA SER A 97 4.23 4.84 -19.10
C SER A 97 4.72 5.14 -17.67
N ALA A 98 5.68 4.34 -17.17
CA ALA A 98 6.27 4.56 -15.86
C ALA A 98 6.90 5.96 -15.71
N ASN A 99 7.49 6.51 -16.79
CA ASN A 99 8.05 7.86 -16.77
C ASN A 99 6.96 8.92 -16.58
N MET A 100 5.84 8.78 -17.28
CA MET A 100 4.71 9.69 -17.14
C MET A 100 4.06 9.55 -15.75
N LEU A 101 3.94 8.33 -15.23
CA LEU A 101 3.45 8.11 -13.86
C LEU A 101 4.36 8.77 -12.80
N ASN A 102 5.68 8.70 -12.96
CA ASN A 102 6.60 9.43 -12.09
C ASN A 102 6.42 10.95 -12.21
N GLU A 103 6.29 11.48 -13.42
CA GLU A 103 6.05 12.90 -13.64
C GLU A 103 4.74 13.38 -13.00
N ILE A 104 3.67 12.58 -13.12
CA ILE A 104 2.38 12.84 -12.47
C ILE A 104 2.55 12.91 -10.95
N ALA A 105 3.31 11.98 -10.36
CA ALA A 105 3.53 11.93 -8.92
C ALA A 105 4.40 13.10 -8.43
N ASP A 106 5.53 13.37 -9.10
CA ASP A 106 6.50 14.40 -8.73
C ASP A 106 5.92 15.81 -8.84
N SER A 107 5.11 16.04 -9.88
CA SER A 107 4.49 17.34 -10.14
C SER A 107 3.09 17.48 -9.53
N MET A 108 2.57 16.44 -8.89
CA MET A 108 1.23 16.39 -8.30
C MET A 108 0.14 16.87 -9.28
N TYR A 109 0.17 16.37 -10.52
CA TYR A 109 -0.77 16.76 -11.56
C TYR A 109 -2.21 16.34 -11.27
N VAL A 110 -2.40 15.24 -10.52
CA VAL A 110 -3.73 14.72 -10.18
C VAL A 110 -4.21 15.31 -8.86
N ARG A 111 -5.04 16.37 -8.99
CA ARG A 111 -5.61 17.11 -7.85
C ARG A 111 -7.13 17.07 -7.79
N SER A 112 -7.77 16.44 -8.77
CA SER A 112 -9.23 16.31 -8.87
C SER A 112 -9.60 15.05 -9.65
N ALA A 113 -10.88 14.67 -9.59
CA ALA A 113 -11.39 13.58 -10.41
C ALA A 113 -11.18 13.82 -11.91
N LYS A 114 -11.39 15.07 -12.37
CA LYS A 114 -11.20 15.43 -13.78
C LYS A 114 -9.75 15.22 -14.23
N THR A 115 -8.76 15.59 -13.40
CA THR A 115 -7.36 15.39 -13.76
C THR A 115 -6.98 13.91 -13.66
N ALA A 116 -7.59 13.11 -12.77
CA ALA A 116 -7.39 11.66 -12.75
C ALA A 116 -7.87 11.01 -14.04
N LEU A 117 -9.03 11.43 -14.58
CA LEU A 117 -9.54 10.98 -15.86
C LEU A 117 -8.66 11.47 -17.04
N GLN A 118 -8.25 12.73 -17.02
CA GLN A 118 -7.40 13.32 -18.08
C GLN A 118 -6.05 12.60 -18.24
N TYR A 119 -5.51 12.06 -17.15
CA TYR A 119 -4.25 11.30 -17.14
C TYR A 119 -4.47 9.78 -17.19
N ASP A 120 -5.66 9.34 -17.57
CA ASP A 120 -6.03 7.93 -17.73
C ASP A 120 -5.82 7.06 -16.47
N LEU A 121 -5.85 7.68 -15.28
CA LEU A 121 -5.74 6.93 -14.01
C LEU A 121 -7.05 6.28 -13.60
N VAL A 122 -8.17 6.73 -14.16
CA VAL A 122 -9.51 6.14 -13.96
C VAL A 122 -10.22 6.07 -15.29
N ASP A 123 -11.13 5.12 -15.44
CA ASP A 123 -11.82 4.90 -16.72
C ASP A 123 -12.98 5.88 -16.92
N GLU A 124 -13.73 6.20 -15.85
CA GLU A 124 -14.93 7.05 -15.93
C GLU A 124 -15.19 7.81 -14.63
N LEU A 125 -15.89 8.93 -14.75
CA LEU A 125 -16.43 9.66 -13.60
C LEU A 125 -17.93 9.44 -13.55
N ILE A 126 -18.41 8.73 -12.52
CA ILE A 126 -19.82 8.39 -12.38
C ILE A 126 -20.34 8.65 -10.98
N TYR A 127 -21.63 8.89 -10.85
CA TYR A 127 -22.34 8.97 -9.57
C TYR A 127 -22.76 7.56 -9.09
N GLU A 128 -23.15 7.46 -7.83
CA GLU A 128 -23.52 6.18 -7.22
C GLU A 128 -24.75 5.52 -7.89
N ASP A 129 -25.72 6.32 -8.29
CA ASP A 129 -26.92 5.86 -9.01
C ASP A 129 -26.58 5.27 -10.38
N GLU A 130 -25.63 5.88 -11.11
CA GLU A 130 -25.11 5.37 -12.38
C GLU A 130 -24.36 4.06 -12.16
N LEU A 131 -23.52 3.97 -11.12
CA LEU A 131 -22.83 2.73 -10.76
C LEU A 131 -23.82 1.61 -10.43
N LEU A 132 -24.87 1.91 -9.63
CA LEU A 132 -25.90 0.94 -9.30
C LEU A 132 -26.67 0.47 -10.53
N ALA A 133 -26.91 1.35 -11.50
CA ALA A 133 -27.54 0.98 -12.77
C ALA A 133 -26.68 0.01 -13.58
N ILE A 134 -25.37 0.29 -13.71
CA ILE A 134 -24.39 -0.60 -14.37
C ILE A 134 -24.37 -1.98 -13.68
N LEU A 135 -24.29 -2.02 -12.35
CA LEU A 135 -24.26 -3.26 -11.61
C LEU A 135 -25.55 -4.09 -11.74
N LYS A 136 -26.71 -3.42 -11.84
CA LYS A 136 -28.00 -4.09 -12.11
C LYS A 136 -28.03 -4.69 -13.51
N GLU A 137 -27.54 -3.99 -14.50
CA GLU A 137 -27.44 -4.48 -15.87
C GLU A 137 -26.53 -5.68 -15.97
N GLU A 138 -25.30 -5.58 -15.43
CA GLU A 138 -24.30 -6.68 -15.46
C GLU A 138 -24.74 -7.91 -14.66
N SER A 139 -25.48 -7.74 -13.57
CA SER A 139 -25.99 -8.85 -12.75
C SER A 139 -27.31 -9.45 -13.29
N GLY A 140 -27.93 -8.85 -14.32
CA GLY A 140 -29.24 -9.25 -14.80
C GLY A 140 -30.37 -9.00 -13.80
N THR A 141 -30.19 -8.10 -12.83
CA THR A 141 -31.19 -7.73 -11.84
C THR A 141 -32.33 -6.96 -12.50
N LYS A 142 -33.59 -7.39 -12.27
CA LYS A 142 -34.74 -6.76 -12.88
C LYS A 142 -34.98 -5.34 -12.34
N ILE A 143 -35.63 -4.51 -13.14
CA ILE A 143 -36.04 -3.17 -12.75
C ILE A 143 -36.98 -3.27 -11.51
N GLY A 144 -36.63 -2.53 -10.45
CA GLY A 144 -37.38 -2.55 -9.18
C GLY A 144 -36.90 -3.56 -8.16
N GLU A 145 -35.97 -4.44 -8.51
CA GLU A 145 -35.33 -5.36 -7.55
C GLU A 145 -34.04 -4.75 -6.99
N ASP A 146 -33.69 -5.12 -5.76
CA ASP A 146 -32.45 -4.72 -5.12
C ASP A 146 -31.27 -5.62 -5.54
N LEU A 147 -30.08 -5.05 -5.60
CA LEU A 147 -28.84 -5.80 -5.85
C LEU A 147 -28.54 -6.76 -4.69
N ASN A 148 -28.27 -8.01 -4.99
CA ASN A 148 -27.82 -8.99 -4.00
C ASN A 148 -26.31 -8.81 -3.73
N LEU A 149 -25.98 -7.89 -2.82
CA LEU A 149 -24.61 -7.52 -2.50
C LEU A 149 -24.00 -8.43 -1.43
N VAL A 150 -22.75 -8.80 -1.62
CA VAL A 150 -21.95 -9.55 -0.64
C VAL A 150 -20.78 -8.67 -0.18
N SER A 151 -20.64 -8.51 1.14
CA SER A 151 -19.48 -7.76 1.65
C SER A 151 -18.16 -8.43 1.30
N PHE A 152 -17.13 -7.64 1.01
CA PHE A 152 -15.78 -8.13 0.69
C PHE A 152 -15.25 -9.10 1.75
N LYS A 153 -15.45 -8.80 3.04
CA LYS A 153 -15.04 -9.66 4.15
C LYS A 153 -15.69 -11.06 4.08
N LYS A 154 -16.98 -11.12 3.77
CA LYS A 154 -17.72 -12.39 3.64
C LYS A 154 -17.25 -13.17 2.42
N TYR A 155 -17.02 -12.49 1.30
CA TYR A 155 -16.47 -13.09 0.08
C TYR A 155 -15.08 -13.69 0.31
N ALA A 156 -14.13 -12.89 0.81
CA ALA A 156 -12.76 -13.32 1.07
C ALA A 156 -12.68 -14.50 2.05
N SER A 157 -13.51 -14.49 3.12
CA SER A 157 -13.53 -15.60 4.08
C SER A 157 -14.05 -16.92 3.51
N LYS A 158 -14.91 -16.87 2.49
CA LYS A 158 -15.47 -18.05 1.84
C LYS A 158 -14.50 -18.64 0.83
N GLU A 159 -13.80 -17.80 0.06
CA GLU A 159 -12.78 -18.25 -0.89
C GLU A 159 -11.57 -18.87 -0.18
N ALA A 160 -11.10 -18.29 0.93
CA ALA A 160 -10.03 -18.87 1.73
C ALA A 160 -10.37 -20.31 2.20
N LYS A 161 -11.63 -20.54 2.62
CA LYS A 161 -12.11 -21.88 3.01
C LYS A 161 -12.26 -22.85 1.82
N SER A 162 -12.52 -22.35 0.63
CA SER A 162 -12.66 -23.15 -0.60
C SER A 162 -11.29 -23.59 -1.14
N TYR A 163 -10.27 -22.74 -1.02
CA TYR A 163 -8.90 -23.09 -1.43
C TYR A 163 -8.31 -24.23 -0.58
N ASP A 164 -8.63 -24.26 0.70
CA ASP A 164 -8.18 -25.28 1.65
C ASP A 164 -8.77 -26.70 1.35
N ARG A 165 -9.90 -26.78 0.64
CA ARG A 165 -10.57 -28.03 0.30
C ARG A 165 -10.11 -28.70 -0.99
N LYS A 166 -9.47 -27.97 -1.91
CA LYS A 166 -9.13 -28.50 -3.25
C LYS A 166 -7.81 -29.27 -3.28
N ASN A 167 -6.92 -29.11 -2.32
CA ASN A 167 -5.61 -29.75 -2.31
C ASN A 167 -5.46 -30.74 -1.14
N LYS A 168 -6.17 -31.86 -1.19
CA LYS A 168 -6.05 -32.89 -0.14
C LYS A 168 -4.73 -33.67 -0.15
N ASN A 169 -3.91 -33.58 -1.20
CA ASN A 169 -2.71 -34.40 -1.39
C ASN A 169 -1.38 -33.67 -1.26
N SER A 170 -1.38 -32.36 -1.00
CA SER A 170 -0.16 -31.57 -0.82
C SER A 170 -0.41 -30.49 0.21
N ASN A 171 0.14 -30.63 1.40
CA ASN A 171 0.03 -29.64 2.46
C ASN A 171 1.31 -28.81 2.51
N ILE A 172 1.19 -27.50 2.29
CA ILE A 172 2.25 -26.52 2.62
C ILE A 172 1.86 -25.93 3.97
N ALA A 173 2.64 -26.24 5.01
CA ALA A 173 2.49 -25.57 6.30
C ALA A 173 3.26 -24.24 6.28
N VAL A 174 2.55 -23.13 6.47
CA VAL A 174 3.15 -21.81 6.65
C VAL A 174 3.07 -21.47 8.14
N VAL A 175 4.22 -21.44 8.79
CA VAL A 175 4.33 -21.05 10.18
C VAL A 175 4.72 -19.59 10.25
N TYR A 176 3.84 -18.76 10.82
CA TYR A 176 4.11 -17.34 11.05
C TYR A 176 4.69 -17.15 12.46
N ALA A 177 5.92 -16.64 12.54
CA ALA A 177 6.50 -16.15 13.79
C ALA A 177 6.41 -14.61 13.77
N VAL A 178 5.39 -14.06 14.44
CA VAL A 178 5.15 -12.61 14.48
C VAL A 178 5.29 -12.14 15.91
N GLY A 179 6.16 -11.17 16.13
CA GLY A 179 6.40 -10.57 17.45
C GLY A 179 7.87 -10.25 17.72
N GLY A 180 8.14 -9.76 18.92
CA GLY A 180 9.51 -9.57 19.41
C GLY A 180 10.20 -10.90 19.64
N ILE A 181 11.52 -10.94 19.42
CA ILE A 181 12.35 -12.09 19.79
C ILE A 181 12.94 -11.80 21.17
N GLU A 182 12.49 -12.54 22.17
CA GLU A 182 12.93 -12.41 23.55
C GLU A 182 13.53 -13.71 24.05
N SER A 183 14.47 -13.61 24.99
CA SER A 183 15.03 -14.78 25.66
C SER A 183 14.11 -15.22 26.80
N GLY A 184 13.72 -16.50 26.82
CA GLY A 184 12.92 -17.06 27.86
C GLY A 184 11.74 -17.91 27.40
N LYS A 185 10.87 -18.28 28.31
CA LYS A 185 9.60 -18.95 28.01
C LYS A 185 8.61 -17.86 27.54
N GLY A 186 8.08 -18.00 26.35
CA GLY A 186 7.00 -17.13 25.89
C GLY A 186 5.77 -17.19 26.80
N SER A 187 5.09 -16.06 26.92
CA SER A 187 3.83 -15.94 27.65
C SER A 187 2.66 -16.46 26.83
#